data_0f357dfa0580ff320d54f3a76d86b07b
#
_entry.id   0f357dfa0580ff320d54f3a76d86b07b
#
_cell.length_a   1.000
_cell.length_b   1.000
_cell.length_c   1.000
_cell.angle_alpha   90.00
_cell.angle_beta   90.00
_cell.angle_gamma   90.00
#
_symmetry.space_group_name_H-M   'P 1'
#
loop_
_entity.id
_entity.type
_entity.pdbx_description
1 polymer ?
#
loop_
_entity_poly.entity_id
_entity_poly.type
_entity_poly.pdbx_seq_one_letter_code
_entity_poly.pdbx_strand_id
1 'polypeptide(L)'
;MAGLFALDGSHVLVTGASSGLGLHFAELLAGAGAKVSLAARREDALRRTVERLRGEGRLAESVVMDVTKADSVERALDGAEAAFGPVAVLVNNAGVTLTKPALDIEEDGWTTVIDTNLKGAWLCAQRAARRMVRHRIPGSIVNIASILGLRVAGGVAPYAISKAGVVQMTKALALEWARHGIRVNALAPGYIETDLNRDFFASEPGKALVKRVPQRRLGEAAELDGPLLLLASSASSYMTGSVVAVDGGHLVSGL
;
A
#
# COMPACT_ATOMS: atom_id res chain seq x y z
N MET A 1 -5.28 24.13 10.40
CA MET A 1 -4.40 23.09 9.79
C MET A 1 -5.01 21.69 9.80
N ALA A 2 -6.01 21.40 10.63
CA ALA A 2 -6.69 20.11 10.67
C ALA A 2 -7.35 19.70 9.32
N GLY A 3 -7.76 20.66 8.49
CA GLY A 3 -8.44 20.35 7.22
C GLY A 3 -7.55 19.88 6.06
N LEU A 4 -6.22 20.14 6.08
CA LEU A 4 -5.35 19.86 4.91
C LEU A 4 -5.17 18.35 4.65
N PHE A 5 -5.10 17.55 5.71
CA PHE A 5 -4.95 16.09 5.67
C PHE A 5 -6.26 15.36 6.00
N ALA A 6 -7.37 16.09 6.14
CA ALA A 6 -8.66 15.50 6.45
C ALA A 6 -9.17 14.68 5.25
N LEU A 7 -9.79 13.55 5.56
CA LEU A 7 -10.41 12.64 4.61
C LEU A 7 -11.92 12.52 4.87
N ASP A 8 -12.51 13.51 5.53
CA ASP A 8 -13.91 13.49 5.95
C ASP A 8 -14.85 13.12 4.79
N GLY A 9 -15.58 12.02 4.98
CA GLY A 9 -16.52 11.50 4.00
C GLY A 9 -15.91 10.85 2.75
N SER A 10 -14.60 10.93 2.55
CA SER A 10 -13.90 10.25 1.45
C SER A 10 -13.96 8.73 1.65
N HIS A 11 -14.29 7.99 0.59
CA HIS A 11 -14.25 6.54 0.62
C HIS A 11 -12.85 6.05 0.22
N VAL A 12 -12.18 5.36 1.13
CA VAL A 12 -10.85 4.78 0.96
C VAL A 12 -10.92 3.26 0.96
N LEU A 13 -10.31 2.60 -0.01
CA LEU A 13 -10.11 1.15 -0.03
C LEU A 13 -8.64 0.83 0.21
N VAL A 14 -8.36 -0.05 1.20
CA VAL A 14 -7.01 -0.49 1.54
C VAL A 14 -6.86 -1.98 1.27
N THR A 15 -5.95 -2.38 0.38
CA THR A 15 -5.67 -3.79 0.10
C THR A 15 -4.64 -4.37 1.06
N GLY A 16 -4.78 -5.65 1.40
CA GLY A 16 -3.90 -6.31 2.39
C GLY A 16 -4.13 -5.81 3.83
N ALA A 17 -5.35 -5.34 4.13
CA ALA A 17 -5.69 -4.66 5.40
C ALA A 17 -5.92 -5.61 6.58
N SER A 18 -5.64 -6.90 6.47
CA SER A 18 -5.87 -7.87 7.56
C SER A 18 -4.72 -7.96 8.58
N SER A 19 -3.59 -7.30 8.36
CA SER A 19 -2.43 -7.27 9.29
C SER A 19 -1.37 -6.25 8.84
N GLY A 20 -0.35 -6.02 9.68
CA GLY A 20 0.83 -5.24 9.38
C GLY A 20 0.50 -3.81 8.93
N LEU A 21 1.26 -3.30 7.96
CA LEU A 21 1.07 -1.92 7.47
C LEU A 21 -0.32 -1.66 6.90
N GLY A 22 -0.94 -2.63 6.23
CA GLY A 22 -2.29 -2.45 5.68
C GLY A 22 -3.36 -2.24 6.74
N LEU A 23 -3.26 -2.96 7.85
CA LEU A 23 -4.12 -2.75 9.02
C LEU A 23 -3.87 -1.37 9.63
N HIS A 24 -2.62 -1.03 9.90
CA HIS A 24 -2.23 0.28 10.41
C HIS A 24 -2.74 1.43 9.55
N PHE A 25 -2.60 1.32 8.23
CA PHE A 25 -3.11 2.33 7.30
C PHE A 25 -4.63 2.45 7.31
N ALA A 26 -5.36 1.34 7.43
CA ALA A 26 -6.81 1.37 7.52
C ALA A 26 -7.27 2.09 8.81
N GLU A 27 -6.62 1.83 9.94
CA GLU A 27 -6.89 2.49 11.22
C GLU A 27 -6.58 3.99 11.17
N LEU A 28 -5.42 4.36 10.63
CA LEU A 28 -5.02 5.76 10.42
C LEU A 28 -6.06 6.52 9.60
N LEU A 29 -6.44 5.97 8.44
CA LEU A 29 -7.36 6.61 7.50
C LEU A 29 -8.77 6.74 8.07
N ALA A 30 -9.24 5.73 8.81
CA ALA A 30 -10.49 5.82 9.58
C ALA A 30 -10.40 6.89 10.67
N GLY A 31 -9.26 7.00 11.35
CA GLY A 31 -8.95 8.07 12.30
C GLY A 31 -8.98 9.48 11.69
N ALA A 32 -8.59 9.61 10.42
CA ALA A 32 -8.62 10.86 9.66
C ALA A 32 -10.02 11.21 9.05
N GLY A 33 -11.08 10.49 9.45
CA GLY A 33 -12.47 10.76 9.03
C GLY A 33 -12.93 10.06 7.75
N ALA A 34 -12.09 9.18 7.18
CA ALA A 34 -12.48 8.41 5.99
C ALA A 34 -13.53 7.32 6.30
N LYS A 35 -14.33 6.99 5.29
CA LYS A 35 -15.08 5.74 5.21
C LYS A 35 -14.10 4.70 4.66
N VAL A 36 -13.76 3.65 5.41
CA VAL A 36 -12.70 2.73 5.02
C VAL A 36 -13.22 1.34 4.69
N SER A 37 -12.95 0.89 3.47
CA SER A 37 -13.14 -0.51 3.07
C SER A 37 -11.82 -1.27 3.22
N LEU A 38 -11.80 -2.22 4.16
CA LEU A 38 -10.67 -3.10 4.42
C LEU A 38 -10.75 -4.33 3.51
N ALA A 39 -9.76 -4.50 2.63
CA ALA A 39 -9.75 -5.58 1.64
C ALA A 39 -8.62 -6.57 1.89
N ALA A 40 -8.93 -7.86 2.05
CA ALA A 40 -7.95 -8.95 2.15
C ALA A 40 -8.63 -10.30 1.96
N ARG A 41 -7.85 -11.40 1.93
CA ARG A 41 -8.36 -12.77 1.82
C ARG A 41 -8.90 -13.33 3.14
N ARG A 42 -8.38 -12.85 4.29
CA ARG A 42 -8.71 -13.35 5.63
C ARG A 42 -9.94 -12.62 6.19
N GLU A 43 -11.12 -13.17 5.92
CA GLU A 43 -12.39 -12.56 6.29
C GLU A 43 -12.55 -12.32 7.79
N ASP A 44 -12.24 -13.32 8.63
CA ASP A 44 -12.39 -13.21 10.09
C ASP A 44 -11.49 -12.12 10.69
N ALA A 45 -10.28 -11.94 10.16
CA ALA A 45 -9.39 -10.87 10.61
C ALA A 45 -9.94 -9.49 10.25
N LEU A 46 -10.48 -9.35 9.03
CA LEU A 46 -11.13 -8.11 8.59
C LEU A 46 -12.36 -7.79 9.44
N ARG A 47 -13.23 -8.78 9.68
CA ARG A 47 -14.46 -8.59 10.46
C ARG A 47 -14.15 -8.09 11.88
N ARG A 48 -13.21 -8.72 12.59
CA ARG A 48 -12.78 -8.26 13.93
C ARG A 48 -12.30 -6.80 13.94
N THR A 49 -11.52 -6.42 12.93
CA THR A 49 -11.04 -5.05 12.81
C THR A 49 -12.18 -4.07 12.56
N VAL A 50 -13.10 -4.41 11.65
CA VAL A 50 -14.27 -3.58 11.34
C VAL A 50 -15.17 -3.42 12.56
N GLU A 51 -15.45 -4.50 13.31
CA GLU A 51 -16.25 -4.45 14.56
C GLU A 51 -15.62 -3.50 15.57
N ARG A 52 -14.29 -3.56 15.76
CA ARG A 52 -13.57 -2.65 16.66
C ARG A 52 -13.66 -1.19 16.17
N LEU A 53 -13.37 -0.92 14.91
CA LEU A 53 -13.43 0.43 14.35
C LEU A 53 -14.84 1.04 14.44
N ARG A 54 -15.88 0.23 14.19
CA ARG A 54 -17.28 0.66 14.36
C ARG A 54 -17.61 0.94 15.82
N GLY A 55 -17.11 0.13 16.75
CA GLY A 55 -17.21 0.38 18.19
C GLY A 55 -16.55 1.68 18.65
N GLU A 56 -15.54 2.15 17.92
CA GLU A 56 -14.87 3.44 18.10
C GLU A 56 -15.59 4.60 17.37
N GLY A 57 -16.75 4.35 16.75
CA GLY A 57 -17.52 5.34 15.99
C GLY A 57 -16.99 5.62 14.59
N ARG A 58 -16.10 4.77 14.04
CA ARG A 58 -15.54 4.93 12.70
C ARG A 58 -16.41 4.22 11.65
N LEU A 59 -16.37 4.75 10.42
CA LEU A 59 -17.08 4.16 9.27
C LEU A 59 -16.14 3.17 8.58
N ALA A 60 -16.36 1.89 8.84
CA ALA A 60 -15.52 0.81 8.30
C ALA A 60 -16.38 -0.34 7.77
N GLU A 61 -15.90 -0.99 6.70
CA GLU A 61 -16.50 -2.19 6.09
C GLU A 61 -15.41 -3.15 5.66
N SER A 62 -15.73 -4.43 5.58
CA SER A 62 -14.82 -5.47 5.11
C SER A 62 -15.26 -6.03 3.77
N VAL A 63 -14.30 -6.23 2.86
CA VAL A 63 -14.53 -6.89 1.57
C VAL A 63 -13.48 -7.98 1.34
N VAL A 64 -13.92 -9.21 1.09
CA VAL A 64 -13.01 -10.31 0.78
C VAL A 64 -12.43 -10.10 -0.61
N MET A 65 -11.10 -10.02 -0.70
CA MET A 65 -10.39 -9.74 -1.95
C MET A 65 -9.12 -10.58 -2.08
N ASP A 66 -9.02 -11.30 -3.18
CA ASP A 66 -7.76 -11.83 -3.69
C ASP A 66 -7.31 -10.95 -4.85
N VAL A 67 -6.27 -10.13 -4.63
CA VAL A 67 -5.78 -9.16 -5.62
C VAL A 67 -5.23 -9.83 -6.89
N THR A 68 -4.86 -11.11 -6.84
CA THR A 68 -4.35 -11.87 -7.99
C THR A 68 -5.44 -12.25 -8.99
N LYS A 69 -6.74 -12.14 -8.58
CA LYS A 69 -7.92 -12.59 -9.34
C LYS A 69 -8.79 -11.40 -9.73
N ALA A 70 -8.90 -11.15 -11.03
CA ALA A 70 -9.65 -10.03 -11.59
C ALA A 70 -11.10 -9.96 -11.08
N ASP A 71 -11.81 -11.10 -11.08
CA ASP A 71 -13.21 -11.18 -10.65
C ASP A 71 -13.38 -10.95 -9.14
N SER A 72 -12.38 -11.34 -8.34
CA SER A 72 -12.37 -11.06 -6.90
C SER A 72 -12.24 -9.57 -6.63
N VAL A 73 -11.37 -8.88 -7.40
CA VAL A 73 -11.19 -7.43 -7.31
C VAL A 73 -12.48 -6.69 -7.71
N GLU A 74 -13.16 -7.13 -8.78
CA GLU A 74 -14.43 -6.51 -9.20
C GLU A 74 -15.50 -6.67 -8.11
N ARG A 75 -15.75 -7.88 -7.63
CA ARG A 75 -16.75 -8.12 -6.58
C ARG A 75 -16.45 -7.34 -5.29
N ALA A 76 -15.19 -7.25 -4.91
CA ALA A 76 -14.82 -6.50 -3.70
C ALA A 76 -15.05 -4.99 -3.87
N LEU A 77 -14.77 -4.43 -5.05
CA LEU A 77 -15.09 -3.04 -5.34
C LEU A 77 -16.61 -2.80 -5.39
N ASP A 78 -17.40 -3.74 -5.95
CA ASP A 78 -18.86 -3.66 -5.92
C ASP A 78 -19.40 -3.62 -4.48
N GLY A 79 -18.89 -4.50 -3.61
CA GLY A 79 -19.27 -4.52 -2.20
C GLY A 79 -18.88 -3.24 -1.46
N ALA A 80 -17.66 -2.73 -1.72
CA ALA A 80 -17.20 -1.47 -1.14
C ALA A 80 -18.08 -0.29 -1.57
N GLU A 81 -18.37 -0.17 -2.87
CA GLU A 81 -19.24 0.89 -3.40
C GLU A 81 -20.69 0.79 -2.90
N ALA A 82 -21.22 -0.42 -2.70
CA ALA A 82 -22.55 -0.62 -2.11
C ALA A 82 -22.62 -0.11 -0.67
N ALA A 83 -21.52 -0.21 0.09
CA ALA A 83 -21.48 0.25 1.48
C ALA A 83 -21.35 1.78 1.61
N PHE A 84 -20.46 2.39 0.84
CA PHE A 84 -20.05 3.79 1.07
C PHE A 84 -20.07 4.69 -0.17
N GLY A 85 -20.54 4.20 -1.31
CA GLY A 85 -20.46 4.90 -2.59
C GLY A 85 -19.09 4.76 -3.26
N PRO A 86 -18.79 5.57 -4.30
CA PRO A 86 -17.59 5.43 -5.09
C PRO A 86 -16.29 5.51 -4.29
N VAL A 87 -15.35 4.63 -4.57
CA VAL A 87 -13.99 4.67 -3.98
C VAL A 87 -13.22 5.84 -4.57
N ALA A 88 -12.91 6.84 -3.75
CA ALA A 88 -12.14 8.02 -4.15
C ALA A 88 -10.63 7.85 -3.90
N VAL A 89 -10.24 6.99 -2.95
CA VAL A 89 -8.84 6.72 -2.64
C VAL A 89 -8.59 5.22 -2.60
N LEU A 90 -7.54 4.77 -3.31
CA LEU A 90 -7.07 3.39 -3.26
C LEU A 90 -5.67 3.34 -2.64
N VAL A 91 -5.48 2.54 -1.59
CA VAL A 91 -4.16 2.19 -1.06
C VAL A 91 -3.81 0.77 -1.47
N ASN A 92 -2.96 0.62 -2.47
CA ASN A 92 -2.43 -0.65 -2.95
C ASN A 92 -1.30 -1.10 -2.04
N ASN A 93 -1.64 -1.80 -0.96
CA ASN A 93 -0.67 -2.28 0.03
C ASN A 93 -0.45 -3.80 -0.02
N ALA A 94 -1.39 -4.59 -0.53
CA ALA A 94 -1.26 -6.05 -0.60
C ALA A 94 0.08 -6.45 -1.23
N GLY A 95 0.83 -7.31 -0.54
CA GLY A 95 2.13 -7.76 -1.00
C GLY A 95 2.67 -8.93 -0.17
N VAL A 96 3.57 -9.67 -0.79
CA VAL A 96 4.30 -10.79 -0.19
C VAL A 96 5.78 -10.70 -0.55
N THR A 97 6.63 -11.37 0.22
CA THR A 97 8.06 -11.51 -0.10
C THR A 97 8.44 -12.97 -0.14
N LEU A 98 9.51 -13.26 -0.88
CA LEU A 98 10.20 -14.55 -0.89
C LEU A 98 11.67 -14.27 -0.65
N THR A 99 12.21 -14.85 0.42
CA THR A 99 13.65 -14.76 0.75
C THR A 99 14.33 -16.07 0.37
N LYS A 100 15.06 -16.06 -0.76
CA LYS A 100 15.77 -17.21 -1.30
C LYS A 100 16.85 -16.75 -2.28
N PRO A 101 18.01 -17.42 -2.39
CA PRO A 101 19.00 -17.14 -3.44
C PRO A 101 18.34 -17.20 -4.83
N ALA A 102 18.72 -16.30 -5.73
CA ALA A 102 18.05 -16.18 -7.04
C ALA A 102 18.15 -17.48 -7.88
N LEU A 103 19.24 -18.22 -7.75
CA LEU A 103 19.43 -19.51 -8.44
C LEU A 103 18.49 -20.62 -7.97
N ASP A 104 17.92 -20.47 -6.77
CA ASP A 104 17.09 -21.49 -6.14
C ASP A 104 15.58 -21.15 -6.20
N ILE A 105 15.22 -20.05 -6.85
CA ILE A 105 13.83 -19.60 -6.95
C ILE A 105 13.09 -20.42 -8.01
N GLU A 106 12.08 -21.13 -7.58
CA GLU A 106 11.16 -21.85 -8.44
C GLU A 106 10.12 -20.91 -9.08
N GLU A 107 9.54 -21.32 -10.21
CA GLU A 107 8.56 -20.53 -10.97
C GLU A 107 7.35 -20.14 -10.12
N ASP A 108 6.83 -21.03 -9.28
CA ASP A 108 5.69 -20.75 -8.41
C ASP A 108 5.99 -19.66 -7.39
N GLY A 109 7.22 -19.66 -6.83
CA GLY A 109 7.66 -18.62 -5.92
C GLY A 109 7.76 -17.25 -6.60
N TRP A 110 8.32 -17.21 -7.79
CA TRP A 110 8.36 -16.03 -8.64
C TRP A 110 6.94 -15.53 -8.95
N THR A 111 6.10 -16.40 -9.48
CA THR A 111 4.72 -16.09 -9.89
C THR A 111 3.90 -15.55 -8.71
N THR A 112 4.02 -16.17 -7.52
CA THR A 112 3.33 -15.71 -6.31
C THR A 112 3.68 -14.27 -5.97
N VAL A 113 4.95 -13.89 -6.03
CA VAL A 113 5.39 -12.52 -5.71
C VAL A 113 4.96 -11.53 -6.78
N ILE A 114 5.17 -11.84 -8.05
CA ILE A 114 4.85 -10.94 -9.16
C ILE A 114 3.33 -10.76 -9.28
N ASP A 115 2.57 -11.84 -9.21
CA ASP A 115 1.10 -11.78 -9.32
C ASP A 115 0.48 -11.01 -8.17
N THR A 116 1.01 -11.16 -6.95
CA THR A 116 0.47 -10.42 -5.80
C THR A 116 0.88 -8.95 -5.84
N ASN A 117 2.20 -8.67 -5.93
CA ASN A 117 2.74 -7.33 -5.69
C ASN A 117 2.57 -6.38 -6.87
N LEU A 118 2.67 -6.88 -8.09
CA LEU A 118 2.65 -6.05 -9.31
C LEU A 118 1.34 -6.21 -10.09
N LYS A 119 1.00 -7.41 -10.53
CA LYS A 119 -0.24 -7.64 -11.28
C LYS A 119 -1.47 -7.33 -10.41
N GLY A 120 -1.47 -7.72 -9.14
CA GLY A 120 -2.56 -7.41 -8.21
C GLY A 120 -2.73 -5.91 -8.00
N ALA A 121 -1.64 -5.17 -7.79
CA ALA A 121 -1.70 -3.70 -7.69
C ALA A 121 -2.22 -3.07 -8.99
N TRP A 122 -1.80 -3.56 -10.17
CA TRP A 122 -2.33 -3.15 -11.47
C TRP A 122 -3.84 -3.40 -11.56
N LEU A 123 -4.30 -4.61 -11.24
CA LEU A 123 -5.71 -4.97 -11.31
C LEU A 123 -6.57 -4.06 -10.43
N CYS A 124 -6.15 -3.80 -9.19
CA CYS A 124 -6.85 -2.91 -8.27
C CYS A 124 -6.86 -1.46 -8.79
N ALA A 125 -5.69 -0.95 -9.20
CA ALA A 125 -5.56 0.41 -9.71
C ALA A 125 -6.43 0.65 -10.95
N GLN A 126 -6.38 -0.25 -11.94
CA GLN A 126 -7.13 -0.12 -13.18
C GLN A 126 -8.65 -0.12 -12.93
N ARG A 127 -9.13 -1.04 -12.08
CA ARG A 127 -10.57 -1.15 -11.81
C ARG A 127 -11.09 0.01 -10.98
N ALA A 128 -10.33 0.46 -9.98
CA ALA A 128 -10.67 1.65 -9.23
C ALA A 128 -10.70 2.89 -10.14
N ALA A 129 -9.68 3.08 -10.98
CA ALA A 129 -9.64 4.21 -11.92
C ALA A 129 -10.80 4.21 -12.91
N ARG A 130 -11.18 3.05 -13.47
CA ARG A 130 -12.36 2.92 -14.35
C ARG A 130 -13.63 3.36 -13.64
N ARG A 131 -13.79 3.05 -12.34
CA ARG A 131 -14.94 3.44 -11.53
C ARG A 131 -14.91 4.94 -11.23
N MET A 132 -13.74 5.50 -10.85
CA MET A 132 -13.56 6.94 -10.66
C MET A 132 -13.97 7.72 -11.92
N VAL A 133 -13.51 7.29 -13.12
CA VAL A 133 -13.89 7.91 -14.40
C VAL A 133 -15.39 7.78 -14.67
N ARG A 134 -15.98 6.58 -14.47
CA ARG A 134 -17.41 6.35 -14.66
C ARG A 134 -18.26 7.22 -13.77
N HIS A 135 -17.88 7.38 -12.50
CA HIS A 135 -18.56 8.24 -11.54
C HIS A 135 -18.21 9.73 -11.66
N ARG A 136 -17.27 10.10 -12.54
CA ARG A 136 -16.79 11.47 -12.74
C ARG A 136 -16.29 12.12 -11.45
N ILE A 137 -15.58 11.35 -10.63
CA ILE A 137 -14.96 11.84 -9.40
C ILE A 137 -13.44 11.90 -9.55
N PRO A 138 -12.77 12.88 -8.94
CA PRO A 138 -11.31 12.86 -8.82
C PRO A 138 -10.89 11.71 -7.93
N GLY A 139 -9.65 11.22 -8.11
CA GLY A 139 -9.15 10.10 -7.33
C GLY A 139 -7.70 10.24 -6.90
N SER A 140 -7.33 9.45 -5.88
CA SER A 140 -5.95 9.25 -5.48
C SER A 140 -5.64 7.76 -5.35
N ILE A 141 -4.57 7.30 -6.01
CA ILE A 141 -4.06 5.94 -5.90
C ILE A 141 -2.68 6.03 -5.26
N VAL A 142 -2.53 5.40 -4.09
CA VAL A 142 -1.28 5.33 -3.35
C VAL A 142 -0.77 3.89 -3.42
N ASN A 143 0.31 3.67 -4.16
CA ASN A 143 0.95 2.36 -4.26
C ASN A 143 2.01 2.21 -3.17
N ILE A 144 1.93 1.18 -2.34
CA ILE A 144 2.99 0.87 -1.37
C ILE A 144 4.09 0.09 -2.09
N ALA A 145 5.10 0.85 -2.50
CA ALA A 145 6.33 0.33 -3.10
C ALA A 145 7.32 -0.19 -2.03
N SER A 146 8.58 0.06 -2.18
CA SER A 146 9.67 -0.19 -1.23
C SER A 146 10.92 0.56 -1.72
N ILE A 147 11.84 0.88 -0.83
CA ILE A 147 13.20 1.29 -1.24
C ILE A 147 13.86 0.21 -2.11
N LEU A 148 13.48 -1.07 -1.97
CA LEU A 148 14.00 -2.15 -2.81
C LEU A 148 13.45 -2.13 -4.25
N GLY A 149 12.50 -1.26 -4.56
CA GLY A 149 12.15 -0.90 -5.94
C GLY A 149 13.06 0.18 -6.56
N LEU A 150 13.94 0.80 -5.75
CA LEU A 150 14.86 1.87 -6.13
C LEU A 150 16.34 1.48 -5.95
N ARG A 151 16.61 0.48 -5.10
CA ARG A 151 17.89 -0.16 -4.89
C ARG A 151 17.70 -1.67 -4.73
N VAL A 152 18.77 -2.42 -4.60
CA VAL A 152 18.70 -3.89 -4.50
C VAL A 152 19.22 -4.42 -3.16
N ALA A 153 18.75 -5.60 -2.78
CA ALA A 153 19.29 -6.41 -1.69
C ALA A 153 19.37 -7.86 -2.14
N GLY A 154 20.34 -8.60 -1.62
CA GLY A 154 20.50 -10.02 -1.90
C GLY A 154 19.35 -10.86 -1.32
N GLY A 155 19.03 -11.97 -1.98
CA GLY A 155 18.06 -12.96 -1.50
C GLY A 155 16.59 -12.58 -1.66
N VAL A 156 16.25 -11.45 -2.29
CA VAL A 156 14.86 -10.97 -2.44
C VAL A 156 14.57 -10.49 -3.87
N ALA A 157 15.18 -11.13 -4.86
CA ALA A 157 15.12 -10.68 -6.26
C ALA A 157 13.68 -10.49 -6.79
N PRO A 158 12.72 -11.46 -6.67
CA PRO A 158 11.35 -11.26 -7.16
C PRO A 158 10.65 -10.09 -6.47
N TYR A 159 10.88 -9.90 -5.17
CA TYR A 159 10.30 -8.79 -4.43
C TYR A 159 10.83 -7.45 -4.95
N ALA A 160 12.15 -7.28 -5.06
CA ALA A 160 12.77 -6.06 -5.56
C ALA A 160 12.27 -5.73 -6.98
N ILE A 161 12.24 -6.73 -7.87
CA ILE A 161 11.73 -6.59 -9.25
C ILE A 161 10.26 -6.18 -9.24
N SER A 162 9.41 -6.82 -8.41
CA SER A 162 7.99 -6.45 -8.30
C SER A 162 7.82 -5.01 -7.84
N LYS A 163 8.61 -4.55 -6.86
CA LYS A 163 8.53 -3.17 -6.33
C LYS A 163 9.11 -2.14 -7.30
N ALA A 164 10.12 -2.49 -8.09
CA ALA A 164 10.59 -1.66 -9.21
C ALA A 164 9.48 -1.53 -10.29
N GLY A 165 8.79 -2.63 -10.59
CA GLY A 165 7.62 -2.62 -11.46
C GLY A 165 6.51 -1.70 -10.94
N VAL A 166 6.21 -1.71 -9.63
CA VAL A 166 5.24 -0.82 -9.00
C VAL A 166 5.67 0.65 -9.11
N VAL A 167 6.95 0.96 -8.93
CA VAL A 167 7.49 2.32 -9.13
C VAL A 167 7.27 2.79 -10.56
N GLN A 168 7.60 1.97 -11.55
CA GLN A 168 7.42 2.33 -12.96
C GLN A 168 5.93 2.39 -13.34
N MET A 169 5.11 1.45 -12.86
CA MET A 169 3.65 1.47 -13.03
C MET A 169 3.04 2.78 -12.48
N THR A 170 3.48 3.24 -11.31
CA THR A 170 3.03 4.49 -10.72
C THR A 170 3.22 5.67 -11.69
N LYS A 171 4.39 5.78 -12.30
CA LYS A 171 4.72 6.86 -13.25
C LYS A 171 3.88 6.76 -14.54
N ALA A 172 3.76 5.55 -15.09
CA ALA A 172 2.98 5.32 -16.31
C ALA A 172 1.49 5.68 -16.10
N LEU A 173 0.88 5.19 -15.01
CA LEU A 173 -0.52 5.45 -14.72
C LEU A 173 -0.78 6.92 -14.35
N ALA A 174 0.17 7.58 -13.68
CA ALA A 174 0.10 9.01 -13.39
C ALA A 174 0.01 9.84 -14.67
N LEU A 175 0.84 9.52 -15.67
CA LEU A 175 0.83 10.21 -16.96
C LEU A 175 -0.51 10.03 -17.70
N GLU A 176 -1.01 8.78 -17.75
CA GLU A 176 -2.21 8.46 -18.52
C GLU A 176 -3.50 8.99 -17.88
N TRP A 177 -3.57 8.97 -16.52
CA TRP A 177 -4.82 9.24 -15.80
C TRP A 177 -4.95 10.65 -15.24
N ALA A 178 -3.90 11.47 -15.32
CA ALA A 178 -3.93 12.88 -14.87
C ALA A 178 -5.08 13.67 -15.51
N ARG A 179 -5.34 13.46 -16.80
CA ARG A 179 -6.43 14.11 -17.55
C ARG A 179 -7.83 13.76 -17.00
N HIS A 180 -7.95 12.71 -16.22
CA HIS A 180 -9.20 12.29 -15.56
C HIS A 180 -9.28 12.76 -14.11
N GLY A 181 -8.35 13.61 -13.65
CA GLY A 181 -8.29 14.06 -12.26
C GLY A 181 -7.84 12.98 -11.28
N ILE A 182 -7.22 11.90 -11.76
CA ILE A 182 -6.72 10.80 -10.93
C ILE A 182 -5.21 10.98 -10.74
N ARG A 183 -4.78 11.10 -9.47
CA ARG A 183 -3.38 11.13 -9.08
C ARG A 183 -2.91 9.73 -8.73
N VAL A 184 -1.72 9.37 -9.14
CA VAL A 184 -1.11 8.07 -8.82
C VAL A 184 0.29 8.32 -8.28
N ASN A 185 0.54 7.98 -7.01
CA ASN A 185 1.82 8.17 -6.35
C ASN A 185 2.24 6.89 -5.62
N ALA A 186 3.49 6.79 -5.24
CA ALA A 186 4.01 5.68 -4.47
C ALA A 186 4.61 6.16 -3.14
N LEU A 187 4.36 5.40 -2.08
CA LEU A 187 5.11 5.44 -0.83
C LEU A 187 6.12 4.30 -0.85
N ALA A 188 7.39 4.60 -0.63
CA ALA A 188 8.49 3.65 -0.64
C ALA A 188 9.12 3.54 0.75
N PRO A 189 8.57 2.67 1.64
CA PRO A 189 9.13 2.45 2.96
C PRO A 189 10.52 1.80 2.90
N GLY A 190 11.37 2.18 3.86
CA GLY A 190 12.57 1.45 4.21
C GLY A 190 12.28 0.21 5.06
N TYR A 191 13.16 -0.09 6.00
CA TYR A 191 12.95 -1.16 6.97
C TYR A 191 12.09 -0.64 8.11
N ILE A 192 10.81 -1.01 8.07
CA ILE A 192 9.81 -0.70 9.11
C ILE A 192 9.64 -1.92 10.00
N GLU A 193 9.68 -1.74 11.31
CA GLU A 193 9.43 -2.83 12.25
C GLU A 193 7.96 -3.28 12.18
N THR A 194 7.77 -4.58 12.07
CA THR A 194 6.46 -5.24 12.12
C THR A 194 6.59 -6.56 12.87
N ASP A 195 5.49 -7.12 13.35
CA ASP A 195 5.51 -8.42 14.02
C ASP A 195 6.13 -9.54 13.13
N LEU A 196 6.00 -9.41 11.81
CA LEU A 196 6.51 -10.40 10.85
C LEU A 196 8.02 -10.39 10.69
N ASN A 197 8.71 -9.28 11.00
CA ASN A 197 10.14 -9.14 10.76
C ASN A 197 10.96 -8.87 12.03
N ARG A 198 10.32 -8.79 13.18
CA ARG A 198 10.97 -8.49 14.47
C ARG A 198 12.09 -9.48 14.79
N ASP A 199 11.83 -10.77 14.65
CA ASP A 199 12.82 -11.82 14.94
C ASP A 199 14.04 -11.74 14.01
N PHE A 200 13.81 -11.46 12.73
CA PHE A 200 14.91 -11.24 11.79
C PHE A 200 15.80 -10.05 12.21
N PHE A 201 15.19 -8.91 12.54
CA PHE A 201 15.98 -7.73 12.94
C PHE A 201 16.63 -7.85 14.32
N ALA A 202 16.15 -8.74 15.18
CA ALA A 202 16.82 -9.12 16.42
C ALA A 202 18.08 -9.98 16.21
N SER A 203 18.20 -10.64 15.05
CA SER A 203 19.37 -11.47 14.69
C SER A 203 20.61 -10.62 14.34
N GLU A 204 21.80 -11.23 14.36
CA GLU A 204 23.03 -10.52 13.98
C GLU A 204 23.03 -10.02 12.52
N PRO A 205 22.53 -10.76 11.49
CA PRO A 205 22.37 -10.23 10.16
C PRO A 205 21.41 -9.03 10.11
N GLY A 206 20.30 -9.08 10.86
CA GLY A 206 19.34 -7.98 10.95
C GLY A 206 19.95 -6.74 11.58
N LYS A 207 20.67 -6.87 12.70
CA LYS A 207 21.40 -5.77 13.35
C LYS A 207 22.45 -5.17 12.42
N ALA A 208 23.18 -6.00 11.67
CA ALA A 208 24.17 -5.51 10.69
C ALA A 208 23.48 -4.69 9.58
N LEU A 209 22.27 -5.07 9.17
CA LEU A 209 21.48 -4.35 8.20
C LEU A 209 21.03 -2.98 8.74
N VAL A 210 20.53 -2.93 9.98
CA VAL A 210 20.14 -1.69 10.66
C VAL A 210 21.31 -0.71 10.76
N LYS A 211 22.53 -1.18 11.00
CA LYS A 211 23.74 -0.35 11.02
C LYS A 211 24.04 0.34 9.68
N ARG A 212 23.46 -0.10 8.57
CA ARG A 212 23.61 0.55 7.26
C ARG A 212 22.60 1.68 7.03
N VAL A 213 21.52 1.74 7.82
CA VAL A 213 20.58 2.86 7.80
C VAL A 213 21.27 4.07 8.43
N PRO A 214 21.32 5.25 7.78
CA PRO A 214 21.95 6.43 8.36
C PRO A 214 21.40 6.81 9.75
N GLN A 215 20.09 6.69 9.97
CA GLN A 215 19.48 6.92 11.29
C GLN A 215 19.74 5.80 12.31
N ARG A 216 20.42 4.69 11.91
CA ARG A 216 20.83 3.60 12.80
C ARG A 216 19.68 2.90 13.55
N ARG A 217 18.50 2.94 13.02
CA ARG A 217 17.31 2.30 13.57
C ARG A 217 16.35 1.82 12.49
N LEU A 218 15.40 0.99 12.86
CA LEU A 218 14.22 0.72 12.05
C LEU A 218 13.27 1.92 12.12
N GLY A 219 12.45 2.07 11.10
CA GLY A 219 11.29 2.95 11.15
C GLY A 219 10.11 2.26 11.86
N GLU A 220 9.21 3.05 12.40
CA GLU A 220 7.94 2.61 12.95
C GLU A 220 6.80 2.84 11.94
N ALA A 221 5.71 2.07 12.03
CA ALA A 221 4.57 2.22 11.13
C ALA A 221 3.99 3.65 11.16
N ALA A 222 3.96 4.28 12.34
CA ALA A 222 3.48 5.66 12.53
C ALA A 222 4.31 6.72 11.76
N GLU A 223 5.56 6.43 11.42
CA GLU A 223 6.38 7.35 10.62
C GLU A 223 5.96 7.39 9.13
N LEU A 224 5.10 6.45 8.71
CA LEU A 224 4.47 6.45 7.38
C LEU A 224 3.17 7.25 7.33
N ASP A 225 2.61 7.66 8.47
CA ASP A 225 1.30 8.29 8.59
C ASP A 225 1.21 9.61 7.84
N GLY A 226 2.15 10.53 8.12
CA GLY A 226 2.19 11.83 7.45
C GLY A 226 2.29 11.71 5.93
N PRO A 227 3.25 10.96 5.39
CA PRO A 227 3.38 10.70 3.95
C PRO A 227 2.14 10.04 3.32
N LEU A 228 1.51 9.07 4.01
CA LEU A 228 0.29 8.44 3.49
C LEU A 228 -0.87 9.43 3.46
N LEU A 229 -1.11 10.18 4.52
CA LEU A 229 -2.15 11.21 4.57
C LEU A 229 -1.92 12.31 3.54
N LEU A 230 -0.67 12.74 3.33
CA LEU A 230 -0.30 13.66 2.25
C LEU A 230 -0.75 13.12 0.90
N LEU A 231 -0.38 11.89 0.55
CA LEU A 231 -0.67 11.31 -0.76
C LEU A 231 -2.17 11.00 -0.95
N ALA A 232 -2.86 10.60 0.11
CA ALA A 232 -4.29 10.26 0.08
C ALA A 232 -5.20 11.49 -0.01
N SER A 233 -4.80 12.62 0.58
CA SER A 233 -5.64 13.81 0.73
C SER A 233 -5.42 14.86 -0.38
N SER A 234 -6.16 15.97 -0.30
CA SER A 234 -6.00 17.14 -1.17
C SER A 234 -4.69 17.90 -0.96
N ALA A 235 -3.96 17.63 0.13
CA ALA A 235 -2.64 18.23 0.38
C ALA A 235 -1.62 17.96 -0.74
N SER A 236 -1.81 16.89 -1.51
CA SER A 236 -0.99 16.52 -2.66
C SER A 236 -1.69 16.74 -4.01
N SER A 237 -2.62 17.71 -4.10
CA SER A 237 -3.44 17.93 -5.29
C SER A 237 -2.65 18.17 -6.60
N TYR A 238 -1.40 18.63 -6.49
CA TYR A 238 -0.49 18.83 -7.64
C TYR A 238 0.63 17.76 -7.71
N MET A 239 0.51 16.66 -6.95
CA MET A 239 1.49 15.56 -6.96
C MET A 239 0.90 14.35 -7.67
N THR A 240 1.53 13.94 -8.78
CA THR A 240 1.25 12.67 -9.47
C THR A 240 2.55 12.13 -10.06
N GLY A 241 2.73 10.80 -10.08
CA GLY A 241 3.96 10.13 -10.53
C GLY A 241 5.11 10.17 -9.52
N SER A 242 4.91 10.72 -8.33
CA SER A 242 5.94 10.86 -7.30
C SER A 242 6.17 9.54 -6.56
N VAL A 243 7.42 9.33 -6.13
CA VAL A 243 7.81 8.23 -5.23
C VAL A 243 8.41 8.86 -3.99
N VAL A 244 7.71 8.72 -2.86
CA VAL A 244 8.12 9.28 -1.57
C VAL A 244 8.80 8.19 -0.75
N ALA A 245 10.10 8.31 -0.54
CA ALA A 245 10.86 7.40 0.30
C ALA A 245 10.76 7.82 1.78
N VAL A 246 10.55 6.83 2.66
CA VAL A 246 10.55 7.00 4.12
C VAL A 246 11.41 5.87 4.69
N ASP A 247 12.71 6.10 4.84
CA ASP A 247 13.71 5.03 4.97
C ASP A 247 14.90 5.35 5.89
N GLY A 248 14.82 6.43 6.64
CA GLY A 248 15.93 6.85 7.51
C GLY A 248 17.22 7.21 6.76
N GLY A 249 17.11 7.55 5.46
CA GLY A 249 18.22 7.90 4.59
C GLY A 249 18.89 6.69 3.92
N HIS A 250 18.30 5.50 3.98
CA HIS A 250 18.94 4.28 3.48
C HIS A 250 19.19 4.30 1.97
N LEU A 251 18.34 4.95 1.17
CA LEU A 251 18.55 5.08 -0.29
C LEU A 251 19.80 5.90 -0.64
N VAL A 252 20.15 6.89 0.16
CA VAL A 252 21.27 7.79 -0.08
C VAL A 252 22.50 7.43 0.76
N SER A 253 22.46 6.32 1.50
CA SER A 253 23.62 5.81 2.22
C SER A 253 24.70 5.38 1.25
N GLY A 254 25.96 5.74 1.54
CA GLY A 254 27.14 5.24 0.83
C GLY A 254 27.24 3.71 0.85
N LEU A 255 28.13 3.19 0.00
CA LEU A 255 28.45 1.77 -0.09
C LEU A 255 29.15 1.28 1.19
#